data_153d4d3e88732fca3eac22163e798734
#
_entry.id   153d4d3e88732fca3eac22163e798734
#
_cell.length_a   1.000
_cell.length_b   1.000
_cell.length_c   1.000
_cell.angle_alpha   90.00
_cell.angle_beta   90.00
_cell.angle_gamma   90.00
#
_symmetry.space_group_name_H-M   'P 1'
#
loop_
_entity.id
_entity.type
_entity.pdbx_description
1 polymer ?
#
loop_
_entity_poly.entity_id
_entity_poly.type
_entity_poly.pdbx_seq_one_letter_code
_entity_poly.pdbx_strand_id
1 'polypeptide(L)'
;KQACAYRDESSTLNDLDAVVIGVSGDSVNNLKLFKEAHGLNFTLLSDINGTIAELFGVATRDGGSIEREIAGAAHTLTRGITTMRWTFVIDKQGNVVYKDDAVKATEDTSNVLAQLKKL
;
A
#
# COMPACT_ATOMS: atom_id res chain seq x y z
N LYS A 1 6.13 0.56 -8.20
CA LYS A 1 5.57 1.68 -8.99
C LYS A 1 4.45 2.41 -8.29
N GLN A 2 3.47 1.68 -7.75
CA GLN A 2 2.33 2.28 -7.05
C GLN A 2 2.77 3.07 -5.81
N ALA A 3 3.57 2.47 -4.95
CA ALA A 3 4.05 3.13 -3.74
C ALA A 3 4.91 4.36 -4.04
N CYS A 4 5.77 4.27 -5.04
CA CYS A 4 6.61 5.40 -5.45
C CYS A 4 5.77 6.54 -6.04
N ALA A 5 4.69 6.23 -6.75
CA ALA A 5 3.76 7.23 -7.27
C ALA A 5 3.08 8.01 -6.14
N TYR A 6 2.63 7.34 -5.08
CA TYR A 6 2.08 8.00 -3.90
C TYR A 6 3.12 8.85 -3.17
N ARG A 7 4.35 8.37 -3.06
CA ARG A 7 5.45 9.18 -2.51
C ARG A 7 5.65 10.47 -3.30
N ASP A 8 5.70 10.36 -4.63
CA ASP A 8 5.96 11.49 -5.52
C ASP A 8 4.81 12.52 -5.51
N GLU A 9 3.59 12.07 -5.23
CA GLU A 9 2.39 12.92 -5.15
C GLU A 9 2.05 13.36 -3.73
N SER A 10 2.95 13.20 -2.77
CA SER A 10 2.69 13.47 -1.36
C SER A 10 2.27 14.93 -1.10
N SER A 11 2.84 15.87 -1.81
CA SER A 11 2.47 17.30 -1.69
C SER A 11 1.03 17.54 -2.09
N THR A 12 0.59 17.00 -3.21
CA THR A 12 -0.80 17.12 -3.69
C THR A 12 -1.77 16.44 -2.73
N LEU A 13 -1.40 15.27 -2.21
CA LEU A 13 -2.22 14.53 -1.24
C LEU A 13 -2.36 15.32 0.07
N ASN A 14 -1.30 15.94 0.55
CA ASN A 14 -1.34 16.80 1.74
C ASN A 14 -2.24 18.01 1.51
N ASP A 15 -2.18 18.63 0.33
CA ASP A 15 -3.03 19.76 -0.03
C ASP A 15 -4.52 19.39 -0.04
N LEU A 16 -4.82 18.13 -0.32
CA LEU A 16 -6.17 17.57 -0.28
C LEU A 16 -6.55 17.01 1.10
N ASP A 17 -5.69 17.21 2.11
CA ASP A 17 -5.89 16.73 3.48
C ASP A 17 -6.06 15.20 3.53
N ALA A 18 -5.30 14.48 2.74
CA ALA A 18 -5.34 13.02 2.64
C ALA A 18 -4.13 12.38 3.33
N VAL A 19 -4.37 11.26 4.00
CA VAL A 19 -3.33 10.41 4.59
C VAL A 19 -3.27 9.10 3.81
N VAL A 20 -2.07 8.70 3.40
CA VAL A 20 -1.85 7.44 2.70
C VAL A 20 -1.37 6.39 3.69
N ILE A 21 -1.98 5.21 3.64
CA ILE A 21 -1.55 4.04 4.41
C ILE A 21 -1.43 2.87 3.44
N GLY A 22 -0.25 2.27 3.38
CA GLY A 22 -0.02 1.03 2.63
C GLY A 22 -0.18 -0.16 3.53
N VAL A 23 -0.86 -1.20 3.05
CA VAL A 23 -1.08 -2.44 3.80
C VAL A 23 -0.62 -3.61 2.94
N SER A 24 0.17 -4.50 3.51
CA SER A 24 0.74 -5.64 2.81
C SER A 24 0.88 -6.83 3.75
N GLY A 25 0.85 -8.04 3.20
CA GLY A 25 1.15 -9.27 3.94
C GLY A 25 2.62 -9.50 4.25
N ASP A 26 3.50 -8.56 3.88
CA ASP A 26 4.92 -8.63 4.18
C ASP A 26 5.17 -8.46 5.69
N SER A 27 6.27 -9.02 6.19
CA SER A 27 6.69 -8.82 7.57
C SER A 27 7.03 -7.35 7.84
N VAL A 28 7.02 -6.95 9.11
CA VAL A 28 7.40 -5.59 9.52
C VAL A 28 8.81 -5.25 9.04
N ASN A 29 9.75 -6.18 9.17
CA ASN A 29 11.14 -5.98 8.72
C ASN A 29 11.22 -5.75 7.20
N ASN A 30 10.46 -6.50 6.41
CA ASN A 30 10.43 -6.35 4.96
C ASN A 30 9.88 -4.97 4.57
N LEU A 31 8.80 -4.53 5.21
CA LEU A 31 8.21 -3.23 4.96
C LEU A 31 9.15 -2.10 5.33
N LYS A 32 9.90 -2.25 6.42
CA LYS A 32 10.92 -1.28 6.83
C LYS A 32 12.02 -1.16 5.78
N LEU A 33 12.53 -2.28 5.28
CA LEU A 33 13.54 -2.31 4.21
C LEU A 33 13.01 -1.67 2.94
N PHE A 34 11.78 -2.00 2.56
CA PHE A 34 11.13 -1.45 1.37
C PHE A 34 10.95 0.06 1.48
N LYS A 35 10.50 0.54 2.64
CA LYS A 35 10.33 1.97 2.90
C LYS A 35 11.65 2.72 2.79
N GLU A 36 12.72 2.19 3.37
CA GLU A 36 14.06 2.78 3.30
C GLU A 36 14.61 2.75 1.87
N ALA A 37 14.48 1.62 1.18
CA ALA A 37 15.02 1.44 -0.18
C ALA A 37 14.39 2.39 -1.19
N HIS A 38 13.12 2.73 -1.03
CA HIS A 38 12.37 3.58 -1.95
C HIS A 38 12.08 4.99 -1.42
N GLY A 39 12.57 5.32 -0.22
CA GLY A 39 12.36 6.63 0.38
C GLY A 39 10.90 6.97 0.58
N LEU A 40 10.08 5.99 0.96
CA LEU A 40 8.64 6.19 1.15
C LEU A 40 8.37 7.08 2.36
N ASN A 41 7.43 7.99 2.23
CA ASN A 41 7.10 9.00 3.24
C ASN A 41 5.71 8.82 3.84
N PHE A 42 5.14 7.64 3.76
CA PHE A 42 3.85 7.31 4.35
C PHE A 42 3.94 5.99 5.12
N THR A 43 2.95 5.74 5.97
CA THR A 43 2.91 4.56 6.84
C THR A 43 2.64 3.28 6.06
N LEU A 44 3.42 2.23 6.35
CA LEU A 44 3.18 0.87 5.86
C LEU A 44 2.81 0.00 7.05
N LEU A 45 1.72 -0.76 6.91
CA LEU A 45 1.24 -1.70 7.93
C LEU A 45 1.42 -3.13 7.46
N SER A 46 1.91 -3.98 8.36
CA SER A 46 2.06 -5.40 8.11
C SER A 46 0.78 -6.14 8.47
N ASP A 47 0.20 -6.81 7.49
CA ASP A 47 -0.99 -7.66 7.64
C ASP A 47 -0.61 -9.13 7.42
N ILE A 48 0.37 -9.60 8.20
CA ILE A 48 0.99 -10.92 7.99
C ILE A 48 0.01 -12.08 8.08
N ASN A 49 -1.07 -11.92 8.87
CA ASN A 49 -2.11 -12.93 9.05
C ASN A 49 -3.34 -12.72 8.16
N GLY A 50 -3.38 -11.64 7.40
CA GLY A 50 -4.52 -11.33 6.52
C GLY A 50 -5.74 -10.76 7.24
N THR A 51 -5.61 -10.33 8.48
CA THR A 51 -6.74 -9.83 9.29
C THR A 51 -7.37 -8.56 8.68
N ILE A 52 -6.53 -7.60 8.28
CA ILE A 52 -7.01 -6.36 7.66
C ILE A 52 -7.63 -6.65 6.28
N ALA A 53 -6.99 -7.50 5.50
CA ALA A 53 -7.54 -7.91 4.20
C ALA A 53 -8.92 -8.53 4.35
N GLU A 54 -9.11 -9.40 5.34
CA GLU A 54 -10.40 -10.02 5.63
C GLU A 54 -11.46 -8.98 6.00
N LEU A 55 -11.11 -8.02 6.86
CA LEU A 55 -12.03 -6.95 7.27
C LEU A 55 -12.49 -6.09 6.10
N PHE A 56 -11.64 -5.87 5.12
CA PHE A 56 -11.96 -5.08 3.92
C PHE A 56 -12.48 -5.93 2.76
N GLY A 57 -12.53 -7.25 2.92
CA GLY A 57 -12.96 -8.17 1.85
C GLY A 57 -11.97 -8.31 0.71
N VAL A 58 -10.70 -7.99 0.93
CA VAL A 58 -9.65 -8.07 -0.10
C VAL A 58 -9.25 -9.53 -0.32
N ALA A 59 -9.22 -9.96 -1.58
CA ALA A 59 -8.78 -11.29 -1.95
C ALA A 59 -7.29 -11.47 -1.62
N THR A 60 -6.93 -12.67 -1.15
CA THR A 60 -5.56 -13.02 -0.77
C THR A 60 -5.13 -14.32 -1.40
N ARG A 61 -3.83 -14.55 -1.44
CA ARG A 61 -3.17 -15.80 -1.82
C ARG A 61 -2.13 -16.16 -0.78
N ASP A 62 -1.55 -17.36 -0.92
CA ASP A 62 -0.46 -17.80 -0.06
C ASP A 62 0.74 -16.84 -0.14
N GLY A 63 1.41 -16.70 0.98
CA GLY A 63 2.66 -15.98 1.07
C GLY A 63 3.85 -16.82 0.67
N GLY A 64 5.00 -16.50 1.21
CA GLY A 64 6.24 -17.20 0.95
C GLY A 64 7.44 -16.39 1.37
N SER A 65 8.62 -16.89 1.06
CA SER A 65 9.88 -16.20 1.31
C SER A 65 10.71 -16.18 0.05
N ILE A 66 11.35 -15.05 -0.22
CA ILE A 66 12.29 -14.88 -1.32
C ILE A 66 13.56 -14.22 -0.79
N GLU A 67 14.68 -14.49 -1.46
CA GLU A 67 15.93 -13.79 -1.19
C GLU A 67 16.11 -12.66 -2.18
N ARG A 68 16.47 -11.48 -1.68
CA ARG A 68 16.74 -10.30 -2.48
C ARG A 68 17.97 -9.57 -1.95
N GLU A 69 18.73 -9.00 -2.86
CA GLU A 69 19.78 -8.07 -2.53
C GLU A 69 19.19 -6.66 -2.43
N ILE A 70 19.35 -6.02 -1.25
CA ILE A 70 18.86 -4.68 -0.99
C ILE A 70 20.02 -3.88 -0.40
N ALA A 71 20.35 -2.76 -1.02
CA ALA A 71 21.46 -1.89 -0.60
C ALA A 71 22.80 -2.64 -0.43
N GLY A 72 23.07 -3.62 -1.30
CA GLY A 72 24.30 -4.41 -1.30
C GLY A 72 24.32 -5.57 -0.31
N ALA A 73 23.25 -5.85 0.42
CA ALA A 73 23.15 -6.95 1.38
C ALA A 73 22.03 -7.90 1.00
N ALA A 74 22.28 -9.21 1.16
CA ALA A 74 21.25 -10.22 0.93
C ALA A 74 20.25 -10.25 2.08
N HIS A 75 18.96 -10.25 1.76
CA HIS A 75 17.86 -10.32 2.72
C HIS A 75 16.89 -11.42 2.33
N THR A 76 16.38 -12.14 3.33
CA THR A 76 15.24 -13.04 3.16
C THR A 76 13.97 -12.24 3.43
N LEU A 77 13.14 -12.07 2.40
CA LEU A 77 11.87 -11.35 2.50
C LEU A 77 10.75 -12.35 2.72
N THR A 78 10.05 -12.21 3.84
CA THR A 78 8.96 -13.10 4.23
C THR A 78 7.62 -12.39 4.15
N ARG A 79 6.64 -13.07 3.58
CA ARG A 79 5.27 -12.62 3.43
C ARG A 79 4.35 -13.71 3.96
N GLY A 80 3.51 -13.38 4.95
CA GLY A 80 2.55 -14.34 5.52
C GLY A 80 1.42 -14.65 4.54
N ILE A 81 0.91 -13.62 3.88
CA ILE A 81 -0.08 -13.72 2.81
C ILE A 81 0.29 -12.77 1.68
N THR A 82 -0.28 -12.99 0.50
CA THR A 82 -0.20 -12.05 -0.62
C THR A 82 -1.59 -11.44 -0.84
N THR A 83 -1.71 -10.13 -0.66
CA THR A 83 -2.95 -9.40 -0.96
C THR A 83 -3.03 -9.08 -2.44
N MET A 84 -4.22 -9.16 -3.01
CA MET A 84 -4.48 -8.57 -4.30
C MET A 84 -4.33 -7.05 -4.18
N ARG A 85 -4.03 -6.40 -5.30
CA ARG A 85 -3.81 -4.95 -5.31
C ARG A 85 -5.15 -4.23 -5.41
N TRP A 86 -5.64 -3.76 -4.27
CA TRP A 86 -6.90 -3.03 -4.15
C TRP A 86 -6.64 -1.68 -3.51
N THR A 87 -7.45 -0.70 -3.84
CA THR A 87 -7.36 0.65 -3.28
C THR A 87 -8.72 1.07 -2.73
N PHE A 88 -8.71 1.69 -1.57
CA PHE A 88 -9.89 2.26 -0.92
C PHE A 88 -9.65 3.73 -0.61
N VAL A 89 -10.68 4.54 -0.77
CA VAL A 89 -10.71 5.91 -0.24
C VAL A 89 -11.79 5.97 0.84
N ILE A 90 -11.40 6.43 2.02
CA ILE A 90 -12.27 6.55 3.18
C ILE A 90 -12.43 8.03 3.51
N ASP A 91 -13.67 8.51 3.64
CA ASP A 91 -13.94 9.90 3.97
C ASP A 91 -13.68 10.20 5.46
N LYS A 92 -13.85 11.46 5.85
CA LYS A 92 -13.61 11.89 7.25
C LYS A 92 -14.63 11.33 8.24
N GLN A 93 -15.75 10.81 7.77
CA GLN A 93 -16.77 10.16 8.58
C GLN A 93 -16.53 8.65 8.73
N GLY A 94 -15.48 8.11 8.11
CA GLY A 94 -15.15 6.70 8.18
C GLY A 94 -15.85 5.83 7.14
N ASN A 95 -16.47 6.42 6.11
CA ASN A 95 -17.15 5.68 5.06
C ASN A 95 -16.25 5.46 3.85
N VAL A 96 -16.28 4.26 3.27
CA VAL A 96 -15.60 3.97 2.02
C VAL A 96 -16.40 4.62 0.88
N VAL A 97 -15.78 5.60 0.22
CA VAL A 97 -16.39 6.36 -0.87
C VAL A 97 -15.87 5.95 -2.25
N TYR A 98 -14.79 5.16 -2.28
CA TYR A 98 -14.20 4.66 -3.51
C TYR A 98 -13.51 3.33 -3.22
N LYS A 99 -13.68 2.39 -4.14
CA LYS A 99 -13.04 1.08 -4.10
C LYS A 99 -12.61 0.68 -5.51
N ASP A 100 -11.35 0.28 -5.67
CA ASP A 100 -10.84 -0.27 -6.92
C ASP A 100 -10.27 -1.66 -6.65
N ASP A 101 -10.88 -2.68 -7.18
CA ASP A 101 -10.44 -4.07 -7.08
C ASP A 101 -9.75 -4.59 -8.34
N ALA A 102 -9.46 -3.69 -9.28
CA ALA A 102 -8.73 -3.96 -10.52
C ALA A 102 -7.65 -2.89 -10.75
N VAL A 103 -6.89 -2.60 -9.71
CA VAL A 103 -5.89 -1.52 -9.69
C VAL A 103 -4.81 -1.73 -10.75
N LYS A 104 -4.56 -0.67 -11.53
CA LYS A 104 -3.38 -0.56 -12.39
C LYS A 104 -2.38 0.35 -11.70
N ALA A 105 -1.20 -0.19 -11.38
CA ALA A 105 -0.20 0.52 -10.59
C ALA A 105 0.22 1.86 -11.18
N THR A 106 0.14 2.02 -12.50
CA THR A 106 0.51 3.25 -13.21
C THR A 106 -0.58 4.31 -13.24
N GLU A 107 -1.83 3.94 -12.90
CA GLU A 107 -3.01 4.81 -12.98
C GLU A 107 -3.66 5.08 -11.62
N ASP A 108 -3.36 4.28 -10.62
CA ASP A 108 -4.03 4.29 -9.31
C ASP A 108 -3.98 5.66 -8.63
N THR A 109 -2.80 6.28 -8.56
CA THR A 109 -2.64 7.58 -7.90
C THR A 109 -3.48 8.66 -8.57
N SER A 110 -3.50 8.71 -9.90
CA SER A 110 -4.33 9.66 -10.65
C SER A 110 -5.82 9.45 -10.39
N ASN A 111 -6.25 8.20 -10.35
CA ASN A 111 -7.64 7.84 -10.06
C ASN A 111 -8.05 8.26 -8.64
N VAL A 112 -7.18 8.02 -7.66
CA VAL A 112 -7.42 8.41 -6.27
C VAL A 112 -7.47 9.92 -6.12
N LEU A 113 -6.54 10.66 -6.73
CA LEU A 113 -6.56 12.13 -6.71
C LEU A 113 -7.86 12.69 -7.28
N ALA A 114 -8.36 12.10 -8.37
CA ALA A 114 -9.63 12.51 -8.96
C ALA A 114 -10.80 12.30 -7.98
N GLN A 115 -10.80 11.20 -7.22
CA GLN A 115 -11.83 10.95 -6.20
C GLN A 115 -11.73 11.92 -5.02
N LEU A 116 -10.51 12.20 -4.54
CA LEU A 116 -10.28 13.11 -3.42
C LEU A 116 -10.75 14.53 -3.74
N LYS A 117 -10.59 14.99 -4.97
CA LYS A 117 -11.03 16.32 -5.41
C LYS A 117 -12.55 16.47 -5.41
N LYS A 118 -13.30 15.39 -5.36
CA LYS A 118 -14.77 15.39 -5.30
C LYS A 118 -15.32 15.46 -3.87
N LEU A 119 -14.47 15.29 -2.88
CA LEU A 119 -14.88 15.27 -1.46
C LEU A 119 -14.99 16.67 -0.85
#